data_fb76459bb8a5322128a6f75f3f15a055
#
_entry.id   fb76459bb8a5322128a6f75f3f15a055
#
_cell.length_a   1.000
_cell.length_b   1.000
_cell.length_c   1.000
_cell.angle_alpha   90.00
_cell.angle_beta   90.00
_cell.angle_gamma   90.00
#
_symmetry.space_group_name_H-M   'P 1'
#
loop_
_entity.id
_entity.type
_entity.pdbx_description
1 polymer ?
#
loop_
_entity_poly.entity_id
_entity_poly.type
_entity_poly.pdbx_seq_one_letter_code
_entity_poly.pdbx_strand_id
1 'polypeptide(L)'
;MDSSVLFVTPYLQDGRSVAKMLDDISVPVVHAANLTEAAAKLKTGRFKVVLTEANLEDGTWLNVLELTRAAGIELVVTSAWADARFWAAAINLGAYDMLAQPFSRMEVRRVLACATSRHFGMKVAAAAS
;
A
#
# COMPACT_ATOMS: atom_id res chain seq x y z
N MET A 1 -7.19 -15.76 -6.30
CA MET A 1 -7.41 -14.67 -6.20
C MET A 1 -6.41 -13.72 -5.79
N ASP A 2 -6.16 -12.87 -6.61
CA ASP A 2 -4.94 -12.19 -6.69
C ASP A 2 -5.06 -10.72 -6.42
N SER A 3 -6.12 -10.30 -5.75
CA SER A 3 -6.40 -8.90 -5.52
C SER A 3 -6.21 -8.53 -4.07
N SER A 4 -5.09 -8.88 -3.50
CA SER A 4 -4.85 -8.56 -2.10
C SER A 4 -4.00 -7.31 -1.95
N VAL A 5 -4.12 -6.69 -0.79
CA VAL A 5 -3.32 -5.57 -0.34
C VAL A 5 -2.29 -6.11 0.65
N LEU A 6 -1.04 -5.74 0.47
CA LEU A 6 -0.01 -6.02 1.48
C LEU A 6 0.14 -4.77 2.34
N PHE A 7 -0.08 -4.91 3.65
CA PHE A 7 0.11 -3.80 4.57
C PHE A 7 1.35 -4.04 5.42
N VAL A 8 2.35 -3.20 5.23
CA VAL A 8 3.62 -3.28 5.95
C VAL A 8 3.57 -2.31 7.12
N THR A 9 3.46 -2.85 8.32
CA THR A 9 3.38 -2.05 9.54
C THR A 9 3.84 -2.87 10.73
N PRO A 10 4.59 -2.26 11.67
CA PRO A 10 4.92 -2.96 12.93
C PRO A 10 3.73 -3.12 13.87
N TYR A 11 2.60 -2.48 13.54
CA TYR A 11 1.42 -2.47 14.41
C TYR A 11 0.35 -3.41 13.89
N LEU A 12 0.27 -4.61 14.46
CA LEU A 12 -0.74 -5.61 14.04
C LEU A 12 -2.15 -5.06 14.11
N GLN A 13 -2.43 -4.20 15.08
CA GLN A 13 -3.75 -3.61 15.24
C GLN A 13 -4.16 -2.78 14.04
N ASP A 14 -3.22 -2.05 13.45
CA ASP A 14 -3.51 -1.25 12.25
C ASP A 14 -3.83 -2.15 11.06
N GLY A 15 -3.11 -3.26 10.94
CA GLY A 15 -3.40 -4.25 9.89
C GLY A 15 -4.81 -4.81 10.01
N ARG A 16 -5.22 -5.12 11.24
CA ARG A 16 -6.57 -5.61 11.51
C ARG A 16 -7.63 -4.56 11.23
N SER A 17 -7.36 -3.31 11.57
CA SER A 17 -8.30 -2.21 11.32
C SER A 17 -8.54 -2.02 9.83
N VAL A 18 -7.49 -2.01 9.03
CA VAL A 18 -7.62 -1.85 7.58
C VAL A 18 -8.31 -3.07 6.97
N ALA A 19 -7.98 -4.27 7.41
CA ALA A 19 -8.63 -5.49 6.93
C ALA A 19 -10.13 -5.44 7.16
N LYS A 20 -10.54 -4.97 8.33
CA LYS A 20 -11.95 -4.85 8.67
C LYS A 20 -12.65 -3.81 7.79
N MET A 21 -11.96 -2.73 7.45
CA MET A 21 -12.52 -1.68 6.59
C MET A 21 -12.74 -2.15 5.15
N LEU A 22 -12.07 -3.20 4.74
CA LEU A 22 -12.14 -3.72 3.36
C LEU A 22 -12.89 -5.04 3.25
N ASP A 23 -13.38 -5.61 4.36
CA ASP A 23 -13.94 -6.96 4.34
C ASP A 23 -15.23 -7.06 3.54
N ASP A 24 -16.04 -6.01 3.48
CA ASP A 24 -17.29 -6.01 2.75
C ASP A 24 -17.12 -5.86 1.24
N ILE A 25 -15.94 -5.50 0.78
CA ILE A 25 -15.65 -5.43 -0.65
C ILE A 25 -14.73 -6.56 -1.08
N SER A 26 -14.52 -7.52 -0.22
CA SER A 26 -13.77 -8.75 -0.51
C SER A 26 -12.34 -8.50 -0.98
N VAL A 27 -11.67 -7.54 -0.37
CA VAL A 27 -10.26 -7.28 -0.65
C VAL A 27 -9.45 -7.80 0.54
N PRO A 28 -8.75 -8.91 0.38
CA PRO A 28 -7.93 -9.45 1.47
C PRO A 28 -6.76 -8.55 1.80
N VAL A 29 -6.43 -8.45 3.07
CA VAL A 29 -5.26 -7.71 3.54
C VAL A 29 -4.29 -8.69 4.17
N VAL A 30 -3.08 -8.73 3.67
CA VAL A 30 -2.00 -9.53 4.22
C VAL A 30 -1.08 -8.61 4.98
N HIS A 31 -0.69 -8.98 6.18
CA HIS A 31 0.15 -8.16 7.05
C HIS A 31 1.61 -8.60 6.99
N ALA A 32 2.52 -7.63 6.90
CA ALA A 32 3.95 -7.83 7.08
C ALA A 32 4.41 -6.85 8.17
N ALA A 33 5.16 -7.35 9.15
CA ALA A 33 5.54 -6.55 10.30
C ALA A 33 6.74 -5.63 10.03
N ASN A 34 7.52 -5.95 9.01
CA ASN A 34 8.75 -5.21 8.73
C ASN A 34 9.13 -5.40 7.25
N LEU A 35 10.22 -4.75 6.86
CA LEU A 35 10.70 -4.77 5.48
C LEU A 35 11.10 -6.18 5.04
N THR A 36 11.73 -6.95 5.92
CA THR A 36 12.15 -8.31 5.62
C THR A 36 10.96 -9.21 5.28
N GLU A 37 9.90 -9.13 6.09
CA GLU A 37 8.68 -9.88 5.84
C GLU A 37 8.00 -9.43 4.55
N ALA A 38 7.99 -8.11 4.30
CA ALA A 38 7.40 -7.57 3.08
C ALA A 38 8.10 -8.11 1.84
N ALA A 39 9.42 -8.11 1.85
CA ALA A 39 10.18 -8.62 0.71
C ALA A 39 9.89 -10.10 0.47
N ALA A 40 9.81 -10.89 1.53
CA ALA A 40 9.51 -12.31 1.41
C ALA A 40 8.12 -12.55 0.83
N LYS A 41 7.12 -11.80 1.31
CA LYS A 41 5.75 -11.96 0.84
C LYS A 41 5.59 -11.50 -0.61
N LEU A 42 6.29 -10.45 -1.01
CA LEU A 42 6.24 -9.98 -2.40
C LEU A 42 6.84 -10.97 -3.39
N LYS A 43 7.73 -11.85 -2.94
CA LYS A 43 8.30 -12.90 -3.81
C LYS A 43 7.31 -14.01 -4.11
N THR A 44 6.43 -14.31 -3.17
CA THR A 44 5.56 -15.49 -3.28
C THR A 44 4.09 -15.15 -3.48
N GLY A 45 3.68 -13.93 -3.12
CA GLY A 45 2.30 -13.51 -3.22
C GLY A 45 2.06 -12.63 -4.44
N ARG A 46 0.78 -12.42 -4.72
CA ARG A 46 0.36 -11.52 -5.78
C ARG A 46 -0.45 -10.40 -5.16
N PHE A 47 0.10 -9.20 -5.22
CA PHE A 47 -0.51 -8.03 -4.63
C PHE A 47 -0.68 -6.97 -5.72
N LYS A 48 -1.76 -6.21 -5.62
CA LYS A 48 -2.00 -5.09 -6.53
C LYS A 48 -1.57 -3.77 -5.92
N VAL A 49 -1.60 -3.69 -4.60
CA VAL A 49 -1.25 -2.48 -3.87
C VAL A 49 -0.48 -2.87 -2.62
N VAL A 50 0.51 -2.08 -2.29
CA VAL A 50 1.19 -2.16 -0.99
C VAL A 50 0.88 -0.87 -0.22
N LEU A 51 0.40 -1.03 1.01
CA LEU A 51 0.24 0.06 1.96
C LEU A 51 1.36 -0.09 2.99
N THR A 52 2.11 0.97 3.26
CA THR A 52 3.22 0.89 4.21
C THR A 52 3.23 2.05 5.19
N GLU A 53 3.56 1.76 6.45
CA GLU A 53 3.95 2.78 7.40
C GLU A 53 5.22 3.47 6.89
N ALA A 54 5.36 4.74 7.22
CA ALA A 54 6.53 5.51 6.81
C ALA A 54 7.81 4.99 7.44
N ASN A 55 7.75 4.57 8.71
CA ASN A 55 8.91 4.09 9.43
C ASN A 55 8.71 2.64 9.86
N LEU A 56 9.71 1.82 9.60
CA LEU A 56 9.71 0.40 9.92
C LEU A 56 10.92 0.11 10.81
N GLU A 57 10.91 -1.04 11.47
CA GLU A 57 12.02 -1.42 12.34
C GLU A 57 13.34 -1.54 11.59
N ASP A 58 13.27 -2.03 10.37
CA ASP A 58 14.45 -2.34 9.55
C ASP A 58 14.55 -1.50 8.28
N GLY A 59 13.83 -0.39 8.22
CA GLY A 59 13.91 0.51 7.07
C GLY A 59 12.82 1.55 7.09
N THR A 60 12.52 2.08 5.91
CA THR A 60 11.48 3.09 5.75
C THR A 60 10.64 2.78 4.52
N TRP A 61 9.61 3.58 4.30
CA TRP A 61 8.76 3.46 3.11
C TRP A 61 9.57 3.57 1.81
N LEU A 62 10.74 4.23 1.83
CA LEU A 62 11.58 4.34 0.63
C LEU A 62 12.12 2.98 0.21
N ASN A 63 12.45 2.13 1.17
CA ASN A 63 12.87 0.76 0.87
C ASN A 63 11.71 -0.05 0.29
N VAL A 64 10.49 0.17 0.82
CA VAL A 64 9.30 -0.49 0.29
C VAL A 64 9.03 0.00 -1.14
N LEU A 65 9.24 1.29 -1.41
CA LEU A 65 9.06 1.85 -2.74
C LEU A 65 9.95 1.15 -3.76
N GLU A 66 11.20 0.88 -3.41
CA GLU A 66 12.10 0.14 -4.29
C GLU A 66 11.56 -1.25 -4.61
N LEU A 67 11.03 -1.94 -3.61
CA LEU A 67 10.45 -3.27 -3.81
C LEU A 67 9.22 -3.22 -4.72
N THR A 68 8.34 -2.24 -4.52
CA THR A 68 7.13 -2.14 -5.32
C THR A 68 7.42 -1.72 -6.75
N ARG A 69 8.40 -0.85 -6.96
CA ARG A 69 8.82 -0.47 -8.31
C ARG A 69 9.32 -1.67 -9.09
N ALA A 70 10.16 -2.48 -8.46
CA ALA A 70 10.69 -3.67 -9.10
C ALA A 70 9.58 -4.65 -9.48
N ALA A 71 8.51 -4.69 -8.68
CA ALA A 71 7.39 -5.60 -8.91
C ALA A 71 6.27 -5.00 -9.76
N GLY A 72 6.33 -3.71 -10.05
CA GLY A 72 5.28 -3.04 -10.82
C GLY A 72 3.98 -2.85 -10.06
N ILE A 73 4.08 -2.60 -8.76
CA ILE A 73 2.93 -2.48 -7.86
C ILE A 73 2.84 -1.05 -7.34
N GLU A 74 1.62 -0.54 -7.18
CA GLU A 74 1.40 0.79 -6.63
C GLU A 74 1.65 0.79 -5.12
N LEU A 75 2.20 1.90 -4.61
CA LEU A 75 2.50 2.07 -3.20
C LEU A 75 1.70 3.22 -2.61
N VAL A 76 1.03 2.95 -1.49
CA VAL A 76 0.37 3.96 -0.67
C VAL A 76 1.10 4.02 0.67
N VAL A 77 1.42 5.23 1.12
CA VAL A 77 2.15 5.43 2.38
C VAL A 77 1.19 5.95 3.44
N THR A 78 1.37 5.51 4.67
CA THR A 78 0.60 6.02 5.80
C THR A 78 1.53 6.41 6.95
N SER A 79 1.14 7.44 7.69
CA SER A 79 1.86 7.90 8.86
C SER A 79 0.94 8.73 9.74
N ALA A 80 1.09 8.59 11.05
CA ALA A 80 0.38 9.43 12.00
C ALA A 80 0.89 10.88 11.98
N TRP A 81 2.06 11.10 11.40
CA TRP A 81 2.72 12.40 11.39
C TRP A 81 2.77 13.03 10.00
N ALA A 82 2.00 12.50 9.06
CA ALA A 82 2.02 13.00 7.70
C ALA A 82 1.41 14.41 7.61
N ASP A 83 2.19 15.34 7.10
CA ASP A 83 1.71 16.69 6.79
C ASP A 83 1.76 16.90 5.28
N ALA A 84 1.35 18.09 4.83
CA ALA A 84 1.31 18.40 3.40
C ALA A 84 2.67 18.29 2.74
N ARG A 85 3.74 18.66 3.45
CA ARG A 85 5.09 18.59 2.92
C ARG A 85 5.52 17.14 2.71
N PHE A 86 5.27 16.28 3.70
CA PHE A 86 5.57 14.86 3.57
C PHE A 86 4.78 14.25 2.43
N TRP A 87 3.48 14.58 2.34
CA TRP A 87 2.61 14.08 1.28
C TRP A 87 3.16 14.43 -0.10
N ALA A 88 3.50 15.71 -0.30
CA ALA A 88 4.05 16.16 -1.58
C ALA A 88 5.36 15.45 -1.92
N ALA A 89 6.23 15.28 -0.93
CA ALA A 89 7.50 14.59 -1.14
C ALA A 89 7.29 13.13 -1.54
N ALA A 90 6.37 12.45 -0.87
CA ALA A 90 6.09 11.05 -1.16
C ALA A 90 5.56 10.86 -2.58
N ILE A 91 4.62 11.70 -2.99
CA ILE A 91 4.07 11.65 -4.34
C ILE A 91 5.16 11.94 -5.38
N ASN A 92 5.99 12.94 -5.14
CA ASN A 92 7.08 13.28 -6.06
C ASN A 92 8.09 12.15 -6.21
N LEU A 93 8.29 11.34 -5.18
CA LEU A 93 9.23 10.24 -5.22
C LEU A 93 8.62 8.97 -5.84
N GLY A 94 7.33 8.94 -6.04
CA GLY A 94 6.69 7.84 -6.76
C GLY A 94 5.59 7.09 -6.02
N ALA A 95 5.24 7.49 -4.80
CA ALA A 95 4.09 6.91 -4.13
C ALA A 95 2.81 7.28 -4.87
N TYR A 96 1.87 6.36 -4.92
CA TYR A 96 0.58 6.62 -5.56
C TYR A 96 -0.24 7.63 -4.75
N ASP A 97 -0.28 7.44 -3.44
CA ASP A 97 -1.06 8.32 -2.56
C ASP A 97 -0.61 8.12 -1.12
N MET A 98 -1.23 8.86 -0.22
CA MET A 98 -1.04 8.71 1.21
C MET A 98 -2.38 8.55 1.91
N LEU A 99 -2.36 7.86 3.05
CA LEU A 99 -3.51 7.72 3.92
C LEU A 99 -3.19 8.36 5.26
N ALA A 100 -4.06 9.25 5.69
CA ALA A 100 -3.91 9.88 7.00
C ALA A 100 -4.33 8.92 8.11
N GLN A 101 -3.76 9.10 9.28
CA GLN A 101 -4.17 8.39 10.49
C GLN A 101 -4.75 9.40 11.48
N PRO A 102 -5.79 9.02 12.20
CA PRO A 102 -6.43 7.69 12.24
C PRO A 102 -7.17 7.37 10.94
N PHE A 103 -7.24 6.09 10.61
CA PHE A 103 -7.83 5.65 9.36
C PHE A 103 -9.33 5.94 9.30
N SER A 104 -9.77 6.45 8.15
CA SER A 104 -11.17 6.61 7.81
C SER A 104 -11.56 5.51 6.83
N ARG A 105 -12.63 4.79 7.13
CA ARG A 105 -13.09 3.70 6.27
C ARG A 105 -13.32 4.17 4.84
N MET A 106 -13.99 5.31 4.68
CA MET A 106 -14.29 5.85 3.36
C MET A 106 -13.01 6.14 2.58
N GLU A 107 -12.04 6.78 3.24
CA GLU A 107 -10.79 7.14 2.58
C GLU A 107 -9.93 5.93 2.26
N VAL A 108 -9.84 4.96 3.18
CA VAL A 108 -9.10 3.72 2.94
C VAL A 108 -9.67 3.01 1.72
N ARG A 109 -10.98 2.86 1.65
CA ARG A 109 -11.63 2.19 0.53
C ARG A 109 -11.39 2.94 -0.77
N ARG A 110 -11.56 4.26 -0.75
CA ARG A 110 -11.37 5.07 -1.96
C ARG A 110 -9.95 4.97 -2.49
N VAL A 111 -8.96 5.17 -1.63
CA VAL A 111 -7.57 5.19 -2.05
C VAL A 111 -7.11 3.82 -2.53
N LEU A 112 -7.41 2.77 -1.77
CA LEU A 112 -6.94 1.43 -2.14
C LEU A 112 -7.68 0.88 -3.36
N ALA A 113 -8.96 1.18 -3.50
CA ALA A 113 -9.71 0.78 -4.68
C ALA A 113 -9.19 1.51 -5.93
N CYS A 114 -8.91 2.81 -5.82
CA CYS A 114 -8.38 3.57 -6.94
C CYS A 114 -6.98 3.10 -7.34
N ALA A 115 -6.13 2.79 -6.37
CA ALA A 115 -4.79 2.30 -6.65
C ALA A 115 -4.84 0.96 -7.39
N THR A 116 -5.74 0.08 -6.99
CA THR A 116 -5.96 -1.21 -7.65
C THR A 116 -6.47 -1.02 -9.07
N SER A 117 -7.43 -0.13 -9.24
CA SER A 117 -7.99 0.17 -10.56
C SER A 117 -6.97 0.80 -11.49
N ARG A 118 -6.14 1.69 -10.94
CA ARG A 118 -5.09 2.34 -11.74
C ARG A 118 -4.10 1.31 -12.28
N HIS A 119 -3.68 0.35 -11.44
CA HIS A 119 -2.78 -0.70 -11.88
C HIS A 119 -3.38 -1.48 -13.05
N PHE A 120 -4.63 -1.87 -12.93
CA PHE A 120 -5.36 -2.56 -14.00
C PHE A 120 -5.54 -1.65 -15.22
N GLY A 121 -5.95 -0.39 -14.98
CA GLY A 121 -6.17 0.58 -16.04
C GLY A 121 -4.93 0.87 -16.86
N MET A 122 -3.78 0.94 -16.24
CA MET A 122 -2.51 1.15 -16.93
C MET A 122 -2.20 -0.01 -17.88
N LYS A 123 -2.44 -1.23 -17.45
CA LYS A 123 -2.25 -2.40 -18.31
C LYS A 123 -3.18 -2.38 -19.52
N VAL A 124 -4.42 -2.05 -19.31
CA VAL A 124 -5.42 -1.96 -20.37
C VAL A 124 -5.04 -0.85 -21.35
N ALA A 125 -4.67 0.32 -20.84
CA ALA A 125 -4.28 1.44 -21.69
C ALA A 125 -3.04 1.10 -22.53
N ALA A 126 -2.05 0.45 -21.93
CA ALA A 126 -0.85 0.04 -22.64
C ALA A 126 -1.17 -0.97 -23.75
N ALA A 127 -2.08 -1.89 -23.48
CA ALA A 127 -2.49 -2.89 -24.46
C ALA A 127 -3.28 -2.26 -25.62
N ALA A 128 -4.03 -1.19 -25.34
CA ALA A 128 -4.82 -0.50 -26.35
C ALA A 128 -3.98 0.41 -27.24
N SER A 129 -2.83 0.84 -26.75
CA SER A 129 -1.96 1.71 -27.53
C SER A 129 -1.11 0.91 -28.46
#